data_ab7c7f166c83889e502bf0105460fb6c
#
_entry.id   ab7c7f166c83889e502bf0105460fb6c
#
_cell.length_a   1.000
_cell.length_b   1.000
_cell.length_c   1.000
_cell.angle_alpha   90.00
_cell.angle_beta   90.00
_cell.angle_gamma   90.00
#
_symmetry.space_group_name_H-M   'P 1'
#
loop_
_entity.id
_entity.type
_entity.pdbx_description
1 polymer ?
#
loop_
_entity_poly.entity_id
_entity_poly.type
_entity_poly.pdbx_seq_one_letter_code
_entity_poly.pdbx_strand_id
1 'polypeptide(L)'
;MAKLHFRPYIPNQTVLFPGRIDENIAANDPVRIVNTVVDNLNLDNFKKLYKATGRCPYHPKMMLKVIIYAYMNNIYSCRKIEKLLLRDIHYIWLSGNEHPDFITINRFRNRVKEEINTVFTQLVLVLADKGFISLDVEYIDGTKIESKANKYTFVWRKTVEKNRTKLMDKIRILLEQVDEVIAQENSMKDTPVEFTPAMLSDIVNELKEVLEHQPVTKDKEQKKVIREKKKQVRELEEYRDKLIEYDNHLDTLGERSSYSKTDPDATFMRMKEDAMRNGQTQPGYNLQIGTENQFLIDFRLFPNPTDTLTLIPFFHSFEQRYNRLPTVGVADSGYGSEENYRFMQDNGIEAFVKYNYFHKEQRPRYTPNPFHAESLHYNAGEDYYVCPMGQHMNRIGTRRDKTASGYITESARYKAQRCEGCPLCGSCFKARGNRMIEVNHRLNQYKRQARERLLSEEGIRHRGRRCIEPEAVFGQMKHNMAYKRFRHVGEDKVTMDFAFFAIAFNIKKMCTKLLKAGKRRSAHTIFIFIRPRVTQNTTNIKPYYLITEKIVA
;
A
#
# COMPACT_ATOMS: atom_id res chain seq x y z
N MET A 1 -22.67 29.65 60.47
CA MET A 1 -22.59 29.15 59.07
C MET A 1 -21.38 29.82 58.43
N ALA A 2 -20.39 29.03 57.98
CA ALA A 2 -19.24 29.57 57.27
C ALA A 2 -19.70 30.16 55.93
N LYS A 3 -19.36 31.44 55.66
CA LYS A 3 -19.66 32.09 54.37
C LYS A 3 -18.82 31.44 53.28
N LEU A 4 -19.45 30.91 52.23
CA LEU A 4 -18.77 30.41 51.02
C LEU A 4 -18.04 31.59 50.36
N HIS A 5 -16.71 31.47 50.22
CA HIS A 5 -15.88 32.41 49.49
C HIS A 5 -15.44 31.77 48.19
N PHE A 6 -15.78 32.42 47.06
CA PHE A 6 -15.30 32.07 45.74
C PHE A 6 -14.06 32.90 45.41
N ARG A 7 -13.18 32.32 44.59
CA ARG A 7 -12.08 33.08 44.00
C ARG A 7 -12.64 34.19 43.09
N PRO A 8 -12.02 35.39 43.07
CA PRO A 8 -12.50 36.47 42.18
C PRO A 8 -12.45 36.00 40.73
N TYR A 9 -13.52 36.25 39.98
CA TYR A 9 -13.65 35.95 38.55
C TYR A 9 -13.80 37.27 37.79
N ILE A 10 -12.68 37.68 37.12
CA ILE A 10 -12.62 38.94 36.37
C ILE A 10 -12.25 38.58 34.92
N PRO A 11 -13.22 38.36 34.01
CA PRO A 11 -12.94 37.94 32.64
C PRO A 11 -12.22 39.00 31.80
N ASN A 12 -12.30 40.26 32.16
CA ASN A 12 -11.69 41.39 31.45
C ASN A 12 -10.49 41.98 32.21
N GLN A 13 -9.72 41.14 32.89
CA GLN A 13 -8.52 41.59 33.59
C GLN A 13 -7.48 42.12 32.60
N THR A 14 -7.08 43.36 32.74
CA THR A 14 -5.98 43.98 31.99
C THR A 14 -4.66 43.59 32.59
N VAL A 15 -3.73 43.13 31.77
CA VAL A 15 -2.35 42.81 32.17
C VAL A 15 -1.45 43.96 31.70
N LEU A 16 -0.73 44.60 32.61
CA LEU A 16 0.17 45.70 32.29
C LEU A 16 1.35 45.28 31.37
N PHE A 17 1.84 44.07 31.55
CA PHE A 17 2.89 43.49 30.74
C PHE A 17 2.41 42.10 30.24
N PRO A 18 2.16 41.93 28.92
CA PRO A 18 1.82 40.61 28.40
C PRO A 18 2.99 39.65 28.60
N GLY A 19 2.75 38.58 29.35
CA GLY A 19 3.71 37.51 29.52
C GLY A 19 4.05 36.81 28.19
N ARG A 20 5.18 36.14 28.11
CA ARG A 20 5.53 35.32 26.95
C ARG A 20 4.53 34.15 26.83
N ILE A 21 4.13 33.82 25.62
CA ILE A 21 3.15 32.75 25.35
C ILE A 21 3.63 31.41 25.93
N ASP A 22 4.94 31.12 25.85
CA ASP A 22 5.55 29.87 26.32
C ASP A 22 5.55 29.71 27.84
N GLU A 23 5.38 30.77 28.63
CA GLU A 23 5.27 30.70 30.10
C GLU A 23 4.00 29.96 30.54
N ASN A 24 2.94 30.01 29.72
CA ASN A 24 1.69 29.31 29.98
C ASN A 24 1.69 27.86 29.47
N ILE A 25 2.78 27.38 28.86
CA ILE A 25 2.95 26.02 28.37
C ILE A 25 3.85 25.24 29.33
N ALA A 26 3.36 24.12 29.85
CA ALA A 26 4.13 23.29 30.77
C ALA A 26 5.50 22.89 30.18
N ALA A 27 6.54 22.83 31.03
CA ALA A 27 7.89 22.51 30.59
C ALA A 27 8.02 21.10 29.97
N ASN A 28 7.15 20.18 30.38
CA ASN A 28 7.10 18.80 29.88
C ASN A 28 6.01 18.57 28.80
N ASP A 29 5.41 19.65 28.27
CA ASP A 29 4.38 19.51 27.24
C ASP A 29 4.95 18.95 25.95
N PRO A 30 4.26 17.97 25.29
CA PRO A 30 4.67 17.39 24.01
C PRO A 30 4.90 18.42 22.89
N VAL A 31 4.24 19.58 22.92
CA VAL A 31 4.43 20.65 21.94
C VAL A 31 5.88 21.13 21.87
N ARG A 32 6.58 21.19 23.03
CA ARG A 32 7.98 21.58 23.09
C ARG A 32 8.90 20.56 22.41
N ILE A 33 8.56 19.29 22.51
CA ILE A 33 9.28 18.21 21.81
C ILE A 33 9.09 18.35 20.30
N VAL A 34 7.86 18.58 19.83
CA VAL A 34 7.60 18.84 18.41
C VAL A 34 8.43 20.01 17.91
N ASN A 35 8.44 21.13 18.66
CA ASN A 35 9.21 22.31 18.30
C ASN A 35 10.70 21.95 18.13
N THR A 36 11.29 21.31 19.14
CA THR A 36 12.73 20.96 19.15
C THR A 36 13.08 19.94 18.06
N VAL A 37 12.26 18.92 17.86
CA VAL A 37 12.49 17.89 16.82
C VAL A 37 12.51 18.53 15.44
N VAL A 38 11.48 19.30 15.10
CA VAL A 38 11.38 19.93 13.77
C VAL A 38 12.49 20.97 13.54
N ASP A 39 12.93 21.68 14.60
CA ASP A 39 14.04 22.63 14.46
C ASP A 39 15.38 21.95 14.12
N ASN A 40 15.55 20.69 14.52
CA ASN A 40 16.74 19.90 14.24
C ASN A 40 16.69 19.11 12.92
N LEU A 41 15.55 19.10 12.22
CA LEU A 41 15.44 18.47 10.92
C LEU A 41 16.01 19.35 9.80
N ASN A 42 16.68 18.75 8.83
CA ASN A 42 17.10 19.45 7.63
C ASN A 42 15.91 19.61 6.67
N LEU A 43 15.51 20.85 6.43
CA LEU A 43 14.42 21.23 5.54
C LEU A 43 14.91 22.08 4.36
N ASP A 44 16.17 21.97 3.96
CA ASP A 44 16.71 22.77 2.85
C ASP A 44 16.02 22.45 1.52
N ASN A 45 15.61 21.21 1.30
CA ASN A 45 14.81 20.84 0.13
C ASN A 45 13.46 21.56 0.10
N PHE A 46 12.83 21.79 1.27
CA PHE A 46 11.59 22.57 1.31
C PHE A 46 11.80 24.00 0.83
N LYS A 47 12.94 24.61 1.13
CA LYS A 47 13.26 25.98 0.68
C LYS A 47 13.33 26.07 -0.85
N LYS A 48 13.85 25.03 -1.52
CA LYS A 48 13.93 24.96 -2.99
C LYS A 48 12.55 24.96 -3.67
N LEU A 49 11.49 24.62 -2.95
CA LEU A 49 10.11 24.59 -3.46
C LEU A 49 9.48 26.00 -3.50
N TYR A 50 10.16 27.02 -3.00
CA TYR A 50 9.67 28.41 -2.95
C TYR A 50 10.40 29.28 -3.97
N LYS A 51 9.63 30.17 -4.61
CA LYS A 51 10.18 31.18 -5.52
C LYS A 51 10.67 32.39 -4.72
N ALA A 52 11.73 33.04 -5.19
CA ALA A 52 12.25 34.25 -4.56
C ALA A 52 11.36 35.49 -4.78
N THR A 53 10.44 35.45 -5.75
CA THR A 53 9.55 36.54 -6.12
C THR A 53 8.11 36.26 -5.67
N GLY A 54 7.34 37.28 -5.37
CA GLY A 54 5.94 37.21 -4.98
C GLY A 54 5.71 37.54 -3.50
N ARG A 55 4.50 37.22 -2.99
CA ARG A 55 4.14 37.45 -1.57
C ARG A 55 5.01 36.56 -0.68
N CYS A 56 5.53 37.11 0.41
CA CYS A 56 6.31 36.40 1.40
C CYS A 56 5.54 35.16 1.94
N PRO A 57 6.06 33.95 1.79
CA PRO A 57 5.41 32.74 2.27
C PRO A 57 5.63 32.53 3.77
N TYR A 58 4.73 31.79 4.40
CA TYR A 58 4.94 31.31 5.76
C TYR A 58 6.17 30.39 5.83
N HIS A 59 6.89 30.45 6.95
CA HIS A 59 8.11 29.67 7.14
C HIS A 59 7.82 28.15 7.12
N PRO A 60 8.53 27.34 6.31
CA PRO A 60 8.25 25.91 6.19
C PRO A 60 8.31 25.13 7.50
N LYS A 61 9.29 25.43 8.37
CA LYS A 61 9.39 24.82 9.71
C LYS A 61 8.14 25.07 10.55
N MET A 62 7.65 26.31 10.56
CA MET A 62 6.44 26.69 11.28
C MET A 62 5.24 25.87 10.78
N MET A 63 5.01 25.83 9.47
CA MET A 63 3.93 25.09 8.86
C MET A 63 4.01 23.59 9.20
N LEU A 64 5.22 23.01 9.16
CA LEU A 64 5.48 21.61 9.50
C LEU A 64 5.17 21.34 10.99
N LYS A 65 5.63 22.19 11.91
CA LYS A 65 5.36 22.07 13.35
C LYS A 65 3.86 22.03 13.64
N VAL A 66 3.12 22.98 13.07
CA VAL A 66 1.68 23.10 13.25
C VAL A 66 0.94 21.85 12.74
N ILE A 67 1.29 21.35 11.56
CA ILE A 67 0.64 20.18 10.97
C ILE A 67 0.98 18.92 11.78
N ILE A 68 2.24 18.69 12.13
CA ILE A 68 2.66 17.52 12.92
C ILE A 68 1.94 17.53 14.27
N TYR A 69 1.92 18.66 14.97
CA TYR A 69 1.23 18.75 16.26
C TYR A 69 -0.27 18.52 16.14
N ALA A 70 -0.88 18.98 15.05
CA ALA A 70 -2.28 18.70 14.76
C ALA A 70 -2.55 17.20 14.58
N TYR A 71 -1.70 16.51 13.81
CA TYR A 71 -1.82 15.06 13.61
C TYR A 71 -1.62 14.28 14.92
N MET A 72 -0.68 14.70 15.78
CA MET A 72 -0.51 14.13 17.12
C MET A 72 -1.78 14.20 17.97
N ASN A 73 -2.58 15.25 17.78
CA ASN A 73 -3.85 15.49 18.47
C ASN A 73 -5.08 15.01 17.69
N ASN A 74 -4.90 14.14 16.68
CA ASN A 74 -5.95 13.57 15.85
C ASN A 74 -6.71 14.61 15.01
N ILE A 75 -6.09 15.74 14.72
CA ILE A 75 -6.65 16.84 13.95
C ILE A 75 -6.03 16.85 12.56
N TYR A 76 -6.78 16.35 11.58
CA TYR A 76 -6.33 16.17 10.21
C TYR A 76 -6.92 17.19 9.22
N SER A 77 -7.96 17.92 9.65
CA SER A 77 -8.67 18.90 8.81
C SER A 77 -7.98 20.26 8.85
N CYS A 78 -7.57 20.78 7.69
CA CYS A 78 -6.95 22.10 7.58
C CYS A 78 -7.85 23.22 8.17
N ARG A 79 -9.19 23.13 7.98
CA ARG A 79 -10.14 24.09 8.59
C ARG A 79 -10.18 24.03 10.12
N LYS A 80 -9.96 22.83 10.71
CA LYS A 80 -9.85 22.73 12.18
C LYS A 80 -8.51 23.29 12.65
N ILE A 81 -7.42 23.05 11.91
CA ILE A 81 -6.09 23.60 12.22
C ILE A 81 -6.13 25.13 12.21
N GLU A 82 -6.71 25.75 11.18
CA GLU A 82 -6.90 27.20 11.10
C GLU A 82 -7.63 27.77 12.34
N LYS A 83 -8.71 27.11 12.79
CA LYS A 83 -9.43 27.53 14.00
C LYS A 83 -8.58 27.44 15.26
N LEU A 84 -7.70 26.44 15.36
CA LEU A 84 -6.82 26.26 16.53
C LEU A 84 -5.70 27.29 16.56
N LEU A 85 -5.20 27.74 15.43
CA LEU A 85 -4.23 28.82 15.35
C LEU A 85 -4.72 30.13 15.98
N LEU A 86 -6.06 30.30 16.11
CA LEU A 86 -6.68 31.48 16.73
C LEU A 86 -7.11 31.27 18.19
N ARG A 87 -7.14 30.00 18.67
CA ARG A 87 -7.82 29.68 19.95
C ARG A 87 -7.00 28.85 20.92
N ASP A 88 -6.01 28.11 20.42
CA ASP A 88 -5.21 27.19 21.23
C ASP A 88 -3.79 27.73 21.39
N ILE A 89 -3.37 27.91 22.64
CA ILE A 89 -2.08 28.49 22.98
C ILE A 89 -0.88 27.73 22.41
N HIS A 90 -0.98 26.41 22.28
CA HIS A 90 0.10 25.57 21.73
C HIS A 90 0.29 25.84 20.23
N TYR A 91 -0.82 26.01 19.48
CA TYR A 91 -0.77 26.32 18.05
C TYR A 91 -0.34 27.77 17.82
N ILE A 92 -0.81 28.71 18.65
CA ILE A 92 -0.40 30.12 18.61
C ILE A 92 1.12 30.22 18.86
N TRP A 93 1.63 29.48 19.83
CA TRP A 93 3.05 29.45 20.13
C TRP A 93 3.88 28.84 19.00
N LEU A 94 3.48 27.67 18.44
CA LEU A 94 4.18 27.00 17.33
C LEU A 94 4.19 27.85 16.06
N SER A 95 3.12 28.62 15.82
CA SER A 95 3.01 29.50 14.65
C SER A 95 3.72 30.85 14.83
N GLY A 96 4.15 31.18 16.05
CA GLY A 96 4.66 32.54 16.34
C GLY A 96 3.58 33.61 16.17
N ASN A 97 2.33 33.26 16.47
CA ASN A 97 1.15 34.12 16.30
C ASN A 97 0.78 34.40 14.82
N GLU A 98 1.26 33.56 13.88
CA GLU A 98 0.86 33.62 12.49
C GLU A 98 -0.39 32.78 12.24
N HIS A 99 -1.26 33.21 11.33
CA HIS A 99 -2.58 32.62 11.10
C HIS A 99 -2.79 32.21 9.63
N PRO A 100 -2.06 31.18 9.12
CA PRO A 100 -2.32 30.67 7.78
C PRO A 100 -3.74 30.10 7.67
N ASP A 101 -4.44 30.46 6.60
CA ASP A 101 -5.75 29.92 6.27
C ASP A 101 -5.70 28.45 5.86
N PHE A 102 -6.86 27.78 5.85
CA PHE A 102 -6.95 26.36 5.51
C PHE A 102 -6.48 26.05 4.07
N ILE A 103 -6.62 27.01 3.13
CA ILE A 103 -6.15 26.86 1.74
C ILE A 103 -4.63 26.87 1.72
N THR A 104 -4.00 27.78 2.45
CA THR A 104 -2.53 27.89 2.57
C THR A 104 -1.95 26.64 3.21
N ILE A 105 -2.56 26.12 4.29
CA ILE A 105 -2.16 24.86 4.93
C ILE A 105 -2.24 23.71 3.93
N ASN A 106 -3.33 23.61 3.19
CA ASN A 106 -3.50 22.55 2.18
C ASN A 106 -2.50 22.69 1.01
N ARG A 107 -2.25 23.92 0.55
CA ARG A 107 -1.25 24.19 -0.50
C ARG A 107 0.16 23.82 -0.04
N PHE A 108 0.50 24.11 1.23
CA PHE A 108 1.79 23.69 1.80
C PHE A 108 1.93 22.17 1.77
N ARG A 109 0.94 21.42 2.27
CA ARG A 109 0.97 19.94 2.24
C ARG A 109 1.22 19.40 0.83
N ASN A 110 0.46 19.88 -0.15
CA ASN A 110 0.64 19.47 -1.54
C ASN A 110 1.99 19.87 -2.13
N ARG A 111 2.56 20.99 -1.70
CA ARG A 111 3.88 21.47 -2.16
C ARG A 111 5.00 20.56 -1.70
N VAL A 112 4.93 20.07 -0.46
CA VAL A 112 5.98 19.23 0.14
C VAL A 112 5.72 17.72 -0.03
N LYS A 113 4.78 17.32 -0.89
CA LYS A 113 4.33 15.93 -1.01
C LYS A 113 5.45 14.93 -1.32
N GLU A 114 6.42 15.34 -2.12
CA GLU A 114 7.56 14.49 -2.52
C GLU A 114 8.64 14.47 -1.43
N GLU A 115 8.83 15.58 -0.73
CA GLU A 115 9.90 15.75 0.25
C GLU A 115 9.56 15.25 1.65
N ILE A 116 8.28 15.10 1.98
CA ILE A 116 7.86 14.72 3.33
C ILE A 116 8.33 13.32 3.73
N ASN A 117 8.49 12.41 2.77
CA ASN A 117 9.06 11.09 3.00
C ASN A 117 10.54 11.16 3.45
N THR A 118 11.30 12.10 2.92
CA THR A 118 12.68 12.36 3.35
C THR A 118 12.72 12.85 4.81
N VAL A 119 11.76 13.69 5.20
CA VAL A 119 11.60 14.14 6.59
C VAL A 119 11.26 12.98 7.52
N PHE A 120 10.38 12.07 7.10
CA PHE A 120 10.09 10.84 7.85
C PHE A 120 11.36 10.01 8.05
N THR A 121 12.13 9.77 6.99
CA THR A 121 13.40 9.03 7.04
C THR A 121 14.40 9.68 8.01
N GLN A 122 14.57 11.02 7.95
CA GLN A 122 15.41 11.74 8.89
C GLN A 122 14.98 11.54 10.35
N LEU A 123 13.66 11.60 10.63
CA LEU A 123 13.15 11.38 11.97
C LEU A 123 13.47 9.97 12.47
N VAL A 124 13.32 8.95 11.61
CA VAL A 124 13.64 7.56 11.98
C VAL A 124 15.13 7.40 12.26
N LEU A 125 16.01 8.02 11.47
CA LEU A 125 17.45 8.02 11.74
C LEU A 125 17.79 8.73 13.06
N VAL A 126 17.09 9.81 13.41
CA VAL A 126 17.23 10.45 14.73
C VAL A 126 16.79 9.51 15.85
N LEU A 127 15.73 8.74 15.67
CA LEU A 127 15.29 7.73 16.65
C LEU A 127 16.34 6.63 16.82
N ALA A 128 17.00 6.21 15.74
CA ALA A 128 18.08 5.23 15.78
C ALA A 128 19.32 5.80 16.51
N ASP A 129 19.75 7.03 16.19
CA ASP A 129 20.85 7.72 16.87
C ASP A 129 20.60 7.86 18.39
N LYS A 130 19.36 8.07 18.79
CA LYS A 130 18.96 8.16 20.20
C LYS A 130 18.73 6.79 20.88
N GLY A 131 18.92 5.68 20.17
CA GLY A 131 18.82 4.33 20.72
C GLY A 131 17.36 3.87 21.01
N PHE A 132 16.36 4.49 20.38
CA PHE A 132 14.98 4.04 20.48
C PHE A 132 14.72 2.80 19.62
N ILE A 133 15.44 2.66 18.51
CA ILE A 133 15.39 1.60 17.51
C ILE A 133 16.81 1.27 17.04
N SER A 134 17.00 0.12 16.39
CA SER A 134 18.28 -0.32 15.81
C SER A 134 18.28 -0.34 14.29
N LEU A 135 17.13 -0.49 13.68
CA LEU A 135 16.91 -0.79 12.25
C LEU A 135 17.48 -2.17 11.84
N ASP A 136 17.70 -3.07 12.79
CA ASP A 136 18.17 -4.44 12.52
C ASP A 136 17.00 -5.41 12.36
N VAL A 137 15.89 -5.15 13.06
CA VAL A 137 14.69 -5.99 13.04
C VAL A 137 13.52 -5.22 12.47
N GLU A 138 12.90 -5.76 11.45
CA GLU A 138 11.68 -5.19 10.89
C GLU A 138 10.49 -6.12 11.09
N TYR A 139 9.49 -5.67 11.87
CA TYR A 139 8.20 -6.35 12.02
C TYR A 139 7.23 -5.79 10.98
N ILE A 140 6.88 -6.64 10.01
CA ILE A 140 6.08 -6.24 8.84
C ILE A 140 4.66 -6.77 8.97
N ASP A 141 3.69 -5.91 8.72
CA ASP A 141 2.28 -6.30 8.57
C ASP A 141 1.52 -5.31 7.70
N GLY A 142 0.44 -5.80 7.09
CA GLY A 142 -0.43 -5.05 6.20
C GLY A 142 -1.81 -4.78 6.79
N THR A 143 -2.35 -3.60 6.50
CA THR A 143 -3.73 -3.28 6.80
C THR A 143 -4.41 -2.53 5.66
N LYS A 144 -5.68 -2.85 5.44
CA LYS A 144 -6.49 -2.16 4.44
C LYS A 144 -7.09 -0.90 5.05
N ILE A 145 -6.91 0.23 4.35
CA ILE A 145 -7.48 1.52 4.72
C ILE A 145 -8.34 2.03 3.57
N GLU A 146 -9.56 2.43 3.90
CA GLU A 146 -10.54 2.94 2.94
C GLU A 146 -10.05 4.24 2.31
N SER A 147 -10.19 4.36 0.97
CA SER A 147 -10.00 5.60 0.23
C SER A 147 -11.17 6.57 0.47
N LYS A 148 -10.94 7.85 0.16
CA LYS A 148 -12.00 8.86 0.10
C LYS A 148 -12.97 8.65 -1.07
N ALA A 149 -12.67 7.73 -1.97
CA ALA A 149 -13.45 7.46 -3.17
C ALA A 149 -14.89 7.08 -2.90
N ASN A 150 -15.74 7.32 -3.91
CA ASN A 150 -17.11 6.85 -3.90
C ASN A 150 -17.14 5.33 -4.14
N LYS A 151 -17.75 4.57 -3.23
CA LYS A 151 -17.86 3.11 -3.30
C LYS A 151 -18.75 2.59 -4.44
N TYR A 152 -19.56 3.44 -5.07
CA TYR A 152 -20.47 3.06 -6.16
C TYR A 152 -19.87 3.31 -7.55
N THR A 153 -18.71 3.96 -7.65
CA THR A 153 -18.04 4.25 -8.93
C THR A 153 -16.96 3.22 -9.25
N PHE A 154 -17.34 1.94 -9.33
CA PHE A 154 -16.42 0.83 -9.54
C PHE A 154 -16.29 0.46 -11.03
N VAL A 155 -15.09 0.05 -11.41
CA VAL A 155 -14.77 -0.58 -12.67
C VAL A 155 -14.10 -1.92 -12.40
N TRP A 156 -14.65 -3.01 -12.95
CA TRP A 156 -14.11 -4.36 -12.79
C TRP A 156 -13.51 -4.86 -14.09
N ARG A 157 -12.27 -5.35 -14.07
CA ARG A 157 -11.56 -5.90 -15.22
C ARG A 157 -12.41 -6.91 -16.00
N LYS A 158 -12.92 -7.94 -15.32
CA LYS A 158 -13.75 -8.98 -15.95
C LYS A 158 -14.98 -8.43 -16.69
N THR A 159 -15.56 -7.34 -16.17
CA THR A 159 -16.72 -6.71 -16.80
C THR A 159 -16.31 -5.93 -18.04
N VAL A 160 -15.19 -5.19 -17.96
CA VAL A 160 -14.64 -4.43 -19.10
C VAL A 160 -14.24 -5.39 -20.23
N GLU A 161 -13.45 -6.42 -19.92
CA GLU A 161 -13.02 -7.44 -20.90
C GLU A 161 -14.22 -8.14 -21.56
N LYS A 162 -15.21 -8.57 -20.78
CA LYS A 162 -16.44 -9.18 -21.30
C LYS A 162 -17.21 -8.22 -22.23
N ASN A 163 -17.33 -6.95 -21.84
CA ASN A 163 -18.04 -5.95 -22.64
C ASN A 163 -17.25 -5.57 -23.89
N ARG A 164 -15.91 -5.49 -23.80
CA ARG A 164 -15.02 -5.29 -24.94
C ARG A 164 -15.16 -6.40 -25.97
N THR A 165 -15.14 -7.67 -25.53
CA THR A 165 -15.34 -8.82 -26.42
C THR A 165 -16.71 -8.75 -27.14
N LYS A 166 -17.77 -8.47 -26.39
CA LYS A 166 -19.10 -8.30 -26.97
C LYS A 166 -19.20 -7.12 -27.95
N LEU A 167 -18.43 -6.06 -27.69
CA LEU A 167 -18.37 -4.90 -28.57
C LEU A 167 -17.64 -5.28 -29.88
N MET A 168 -16.54 -6.02 -29.79
CA MET A 168 -15.81 -6.53 -30.95
C MET A 168 -16.68 -7.40 -31.85
N ASP A 169 -17.52 -8.28 -31.27
CA ASP A 169 -18.47 -9.09 -32.03
C ASP A 169 -19.51 -8.21 -32.76
N LYS A 170 -20.02 -7.16 -32.11
CA LYS A 170 -20.95 -6.20 -32.73
C LYS A 170 -20.30 -5.40 -33.86
N ILE A 171 -19.07 -4.97 -33.67
CA ILE A 171 -18.30 -4.27 -34.70
C ILE A 171 -18.14 -5.18 -35.93
N ARG A 172 -17.77 -6.44 -35.72
CA ARG A 172 -17.62 -7.41 -36.80
C ARG A 172 -18.90 -7.57 -37.61
N ILE A 173 -20.02 -7.82 -36.92
CA ILE A 173 -21.34 -7.97 -37.57
C ILE A 173 -21.73 -6.71 -38.34
N LEU A 174 -21.47 -5.52 -37.79
CA LEU A 174 -21.79 -4.26 -38.44
C LEU A 174 -20.92 -4.02 -39.67
N LEU A 175 -19.62 -4.35 -39.61
CA LEU A 175 -18.71 -4.26 -40.76
C LEU A 175 -19.06 -5.25 -41.84
N GLU A 176 -19.46 -6.50 -41.54
CA GLU A 176 -19.93 -7.47 -42.51
C GLU A 176 -21.18 -6.92 -43.28
N GLN A 177 -22.11 -6.26 -42.56
CA GLN A 177 -23.28 -5.61 -43.21
C GLN A 177 -22.88 -4.40 -44.08
N VAL A 178 -21.81 -3.70 -43.69
CA VAL A 178 -21.27 -2.59 -44.49
C VAL A 178 -20.52 -3.11 -45.71
N ASP A 179 -19.74 -4.19 -45.56
CA ASP A 179 -18.98 -4.80 -46.66
C ASP A 179 -19.88 -5.44 -47.71
N GLU A 180 -21.02 -6.06 -47.34
CA GLU A 180 -22.02 -6.55 -48.32
C GLU A 180 -22.53 -5.42 -49.22
N VAL A 181 -22.53 -4.19 -48.71
CA VAL A 181 -22.97 -2.99 -49.46
C VAL A 181 -21.82 -2.35 -50.24
N ILE A 182 -20.56 -2.50 -49.77
CA ILE A 182 -19.35 -1.98 -50.44
C ILE A 182 -18.73 -3.04 -51.38
N ALA A 183 -18.95 -4.32 -51.14
CA ALA A 183 -18.41 -5.43 -51.95
C ALA A 183 -18.88 -5.43 -53.43
N GLN A 184 -19.81 -4.55 -53.80
CA GLN A 184 -20.06 -4.23 -55.21
C GLN A 184 -18.97 -3.35 -55.85
N GLU A 185 -18.04 -2.74 -55.07
CA GLU A 185 -17.02 -1.84 -55.62
C GLU A 185 -15.57 -2.18 -55.26
N ASN A 186 -15.25 -2.88 -54.13
CA ASN A 186 -13.85 -3.28 -53.83
C ASN A 186 -13.77 -4.43 -52.82
N SER A 187 -13.02 -5.48 -53.17
CA SER A 187 -12.75 -6.65 -52.34
C SER A 187 -11.76 -6.33 -51.20
N MET A 188 -12.21 -6.17 -49.95
CA MET A 188 -11.35 -6.31 -48.79
C MET A 188 -11.32 -7.79 -48.36
N LYS A 189 -10.19 -8.44 -48.64
CA LYS A 189 -9.83 -9.76 -48.09
C LYS A 189 -9.10 -9.54 -46.77
N ASP A 190 -9.53 -10.28 -45.74
CA ASP A 190 -9.01 -10.41 -44.39
C ASP A 190 -9.59 -9.41 -43.38
N THR A 191 -10.71 -9.83 -42.75
CA THR A 191 -11.20 -9.19 -41.51
C THR A 191 -10.14 -9.35 -40.40
N PRO A 192 -9.61 -8.29 -39.82
CA PRO A 192 -8.62 -8.41 -38.75
C PRO A 192 -9.22 -9.10 -37.53
N VAL A 193 -8.43 -9.95 -36.89
CA VAL A 193 -8.82 -10.69 -35.68
C VAL A 193 -9.10 -9.73 -34.52
N GLU A 194 -8.55 -8.53 -34.55
CA GLU A 194 -8.70 -7.52 -33.50
C GLU A 194 -8.81 -6.11 -34.12
N PHE A 195 -9.88 -5.39 -33.78
CA PHE A 195 -10.11 -4.01 -34.23
C PHE A 195 -9.50 -3.03 -33.24
N THR A 196 -8.74 -2.08 -33.78
CA THR A 196 -8.22 -0.95 -32.97
C THR A 196 -9.09 0.31 -33.17
N PRO A 197 -9.13 1.24 -32.22
CA PRO A 197 -9.83 2.51 -32.38
C PRO A 197 -9.36 3.32 -33.60
N ALA A 198 -8.07 3.24 -33.96
CA ALA A 198 -7.51 3.91 -35.13
C ALA A 198 -8.12 3.34 -36.42
N MET A 199 -8.10 2.01 -36.59
CA MET A 199 -8.69 1.35 -37.73
C MET A 199 -10.20 1.70 -37.92
N LEU A 200 -10.95 1.75 -36.78
CA LEU A 200 -12.36 2.18 -36.87
C LEU A 200 -12.51 3.64 -37.27
N SER A 201 -11.58 4.50 -36.86
CA SER A 201 -11.57 5.91 -37.26
C SER A 201 -11.35 6.05 -38.78
N ASP A 202 -10.40 5.28 -39.33
CA ASP A 202 -10.11 5.29 -40.77
C ASP A 202 -11.34 4.81 -41.57
N ILE A 203 -11.96 3.68 -41.18
CA ILE A 203 -13.19 3.15 -41.79
C ILE A 203 -14.33 4.17 -41.72
N VAL A 204 -14.55 4.80 -40.58
CA VAL A 204 -15.59 5.83 -40.39
C VAL A 204 -15.33 7.04 -41.30
N ASN A 205 -14.09 7.47 -41.47
CA ASN A 205 -13.74 8.58 -42.35
C ASN A 205 -13.96 8.24 -43.83
N GLU A 206 -13.54 7.06 -44.29
CA GLU A 206 -13.80 6.57 -45.64
C GLU A 206 -15.31 6.50 -45.93
N LEU A 207 -16.09 5.97 -44.99
CA LEU A 207 -17.55 5.89 -45.14
C LEU A 207 -18.22 7.27 -45.20
N LYS A 208 -17.69 8.26 -44.47
CA LYS A 208 -18.18 9.65 -44.53
C LYS A 208 -17.85 10.31 -45.84
N GLU A 209 -16.66 10.13 -46.37
CA GLU A 209 -16.26 10.64 -47.68
C GLU A 209 -17.14 10.09 -48.79
N VAL A 210 -17.40 8.78 -48.77
CA VAL A 210 -18.35 8.13 -49.72
C VAL A 210 -19.75 8.71 -49.59
N LEU A 211 -20.22 9.02 -48.37
CA LEU A 211 -21.55 9.58 -48.13
C LEU A 211 -21.67 11.07 -48.57
N GLU A 212 -20.58 11.83 -48.50
CA GLU A 212 -20.53 13.23 -48.94
C GLU A 212 -20.50 13.39 -50.45
N HIS A 213 -19.91 12.44 -51.18
CA HIS A 213 -19.81 12.46 -52.62
C HIS A 213 -21.04 11.86 -53.33
N GLN A 214 -22.06 11.38 -52.59
CA GLN A 214 -23.28 10.83 -53.20
C GLN A 214 -24.21 11.95 -53.71
N PRO A 215 -24.70 11.85 -54.99
CA PRO A 215 -25.56 12.87 -55.58
C PRO A 215 -26.92 12.94 -54.87
N VAL A 216 -27.45 14.16 -54.73
CA VAL A 216 -28.78 14.40 -54.15
C VAL A 216 -29.86 13.83 -55.05
N THR A 217 -30.37 12.64 -54.76
CA THR A 217 -31.44 11.97 -55.55
C THR A 217 -32.81 12.21 -54.96
N LYS A 218 -33.83 12.27 -55.84
CA LYS A 218 -35.26 12.40 -55.45
C LYS A 218 -35.91 11.04 -55.17
N ASP A 219 -35.22 9.93 -55.46
CA ASP A 219 -35.72 8.58 -55.32
C ASP A 219 -35.88 8.15 -53.86
N LYS A 220 -37.02 7.58 -53.50
CA LYS A 220 -37.37 7.17 -52.14
C LYS A 220 -36.52 5.98 -51.64
N GLU A 221 -36.17 5.03 -52.51
CA GLU A 221 -35.35 3.86 -52.14
C GLU A 221 -33.90 4.25 -51.87
N GLN A 222 -33.32 5.10 -52.73
CA GLN A 222 -31.95 5.60 -52.51
C GLN A 222 -31.84 6.46 -51.25
N LYS A 223 -32.86 7.26 -50.93
CA LYS A 223 -32.91 8.00 -49.66
C LYS A 223 -32.95 7.08 -48.44
N LYS A 224 -33.61 5.92 -48.54
CA LYS A 224 -33.64 4.92 -47.46
C LYS A 224 -32.26 4.31 -47.24
N VAL A 225 -31.56 3.93 -48.30
CA VAL A 225 -30.20 3.38 -48.27
C VAL A 225 -29.22 4.38 -47.66
N ILE A 226 -29.27 5.65 -48.09
CA ILE A 226 -28.41 6.71 -47.50
C ILE A 226 -28.70 6.90 -46.01
N ARG A 227 -29.96 6.83 -45.60
CA ARG A 227 -30.33 6.95 -44.18
C ARG A 227 -29.80 5.77 -43.36
N GLU A 228 -29.83 4.57 -43.86
CA GLU A 228 -29.27 3.37 -43.22
C GLU A 228 -27.76 3.46 -43.13
N LYS A 229 -27.04 3.86 -44.16
CA LYS A 229 -25.60 4.09 -44.14
C LYS A 229 -25.21 5.15 -43.12
N LYS A 230 -25.93 6.28 -43.05
CA LYS A 230 -25.69 7.31 -42.01
C LYS A 230 -25.91 6.79 -40.58
N LYS A 231 -26.85 5.86 -40.42
CA LYS A 231 -27.09 5.21 -39.12
C LYS A 231 -25.92 4.29 -38.76
N GLN A 232 -25.44 3.48 -39.71
CA GLN A 232 -24.31 2.57 -39.51
C GLN A 232 -23.00 3.35 -39.15
N VAL A 233 -22.74 4.46 -39.82
CA VAL A 233 -21.58 5.33 -39.49
C VAL A 233 -21.70 5.85 -38.06
N ARG A 234 -22.87 6.30 -37.62
CA ARG A 234 -23.07 6.75 -36.23
C ARG A 234 -22.87 5.61 -35.22
N GLU A 235 -23.35 4.41 -35.53
CA GLU A 235 -23.13 3.24 -34.68
C GLU A 235 -21.64 2.85 -34.60
N LEU A 236 -20.89 2.94 -35.70
CA LEU A 236 -19.46 2.70 -35.71
C LEU A 236 -18.70 3.77 -34.86
N GLU A 237 -19.10 5.04 -34.96
CA GLU A 237 -18.54 6.09 -34.10
C GLU A 237 -18.78 5.83 -32.62
N GLU A 238 -20.02 5.44 -32.25
CA GLU A 238 -20.34 5.06 -30.87
C GLU A 238 -19.53 3.85 -30.39
N TYR A 239 -19.30 2.87 -31.26
CA TYR A 239 -18.54 1.67 -30.95
C TYR A 239 -17.04 2.01 -30.79
N ARG A 240 -16.50 2.86 -31.66
CA ARG A 240 -15.13 3.39 -31.55
C ARG A 240 -14.95 4.10 -30.21
N ASP A 241 -15.85 5.01 -29.86
CA ASP A 241 -15.75 5.79 -28.62
C ASP A 241 -15.85 4.89 -27.36
N LYS A 242 -16.73 3.87 -27.41
CA LYS A 242 -16.80 2.84 -26.34
C LYS A 242 -15.55 1.97 -26.28
N LEU A 243 -14.94 1.65 -27.41
CA LEU A 243 -13.70 0.88 -27.46
C LEU A 243 -12.56 1.67 -26.82
N ILE A 244 -12.45 2.96 -27.13
CA ILE A 244 -11.51 3.88 -26.48
C ILE A 244 -11.76 3.94 -24.94
N GLU A 245 -13.03 4.01 -24.51
CA GLU A 245 -13.35 3.99 -23.09
C GLU A 245 -12.90 2.69 -22.41
N TYR A 246 -13.12 1.52 -23.06
CA TYR A 246 -12.69 0.24 -22.49
C TYR A 246 -11.17 0.09 -22.46
N ASP A 247 -10.48 0.53 -23.51
CA ASP A 247 -9.00 0.49 -23.55
C ASP A 247 -8.42 1.42 -22.46
N ASN A 248 -8.94 2.64 -22.29
CA ASN A 248 -8.56 3.53 -21.19
C ASN A 248 -8.85 2.91 -19.81
N HIS A 249 -9.94 2.15 -19.66
CA HIS A 249 -10.21 1.43 -18.42
C HIS A 249 -9.20 0.32 -18.18
N LEU A 250 -8.78 -0.43 -19.21
CA LEU A 250 -7.78 -1.49 -19.10
C LEU A 250 -6.40 -0.92 -18.78
N ASP A 251 -6.03 0.20 -19.40
CA ASP A 251 -4.78 0.91 -19.10
C ASP A 251 -4.74 1.40 -17.65
N THR A 252 -5.82 2.02 -17.17
CA THR A 252 -5.94 2.46 -15.77
C THR A 252 -5.91 1.29 -14.79
N LEU A 253 -6.46 0.14 -15.15
CA LEU A 253 -6.44 -1.07 -14.34
C LEU A 253 -5.01 -1.64 -14.19
N GLY A 254 -4.16 -1.53 -15.21
CA GLY A 254 -2.86 -2.21 -15.23
C GLY A 254 -3.05 -3.71 -14.94
N GLU A 255 -2.46 -4.23 -13.87
CA GLU A 255 -2.65 -5.63 -13.44
C GLU A 255 -3.77 -5.82 -12.41
N ARG A 256 -4.40 -4.75 -11.96
CA ARG A 256 -5.44 -4.78 -10.91
C ARG A 256 -6.75 -5.37 -11.42
N SER A 257 -7.50 -5.99 -10.51
CA SER A 257 -8.83 -6.54 -10.80
C SER A 257 -9.94 -5.48 -10.87
N SER A 258 -9.72 -4.32 -10.27
CA SER A 258 -10.71 -3.25 -10.16
C SER A 258 -10.08 -1.92 -9.78
N TYR A 259 -10.79 -0.82 -10.07
CA TYR A 259 -10.47 0.51 -9.56
C TYR A 259 -11.74 1.37 -9.37
N SER A 260 -11.62 2.51 -8.69
CA SER A 260 -12.72 3.47 -8.55
C SER A 260 -12.54 4.66 -9.51
N LYS A 261 -13.59 5.04 -10.27
CA LYS A 261 -13.54 6.22 -11.17
C LYS A 261 -13.21 7.53 -10.42
N THR A 262 -13.50 7.61 -9.12
CA THR A 262 -13.21 8.79 -8.29
C THR A 262 -11.84 8.77 -7.63
N ASP A 263 -11.17 7.61 -7.60
CA ASP A 263 -9.78 7.43 -7.15
C ASP A 263 -9.16 6.30 -7.98
N PRO A 264 -8.57 6.61 -9.15
CA PRO A 264 -8.05 5.60 -10.06
C PRO A 264 -6.98 4.69 -9.46
N ASP A 265 -6.25 5.14 -8.43
CA ASP A 265 -5.20 4.36 -7.78
C ASP A 265 -5.76 3.40 -6.71
N ALA A 266 -6.98 3.65 -6.22
CA ALA A 266 -7.61 2.79 -5.22
C ALA A 266 -8.20 1.52 -5.85
N THR A 267 -7.92 0.37 -5.23
CA THR A 267 -8.47 -0.93 -5.64
C THR A 267 -9.60 -1.34 -4.71
N PHE A 268 -10.64 -1.98 -5.25
CA PHE A 268 -11.72 -2.54 -4.42
C PHE A 268 -11.22 -3.76 -3.67
N MET A 269 -11.26 -3.70 -2.35
CA MET A 269 -10.82 -4.77 -1.47
C MET A 269 -11.76 -4.95 -0.28
N ARG A 270 -11.79 -6.17 0.25
CA ARG A 270 -12.57 -6.49 1.45
C ARG A 270 -11.89 -5.91 2.67
N MET A 271 -12.58 -5.00 3.39
CA MET A 271 -12.05 -4.40 4.60
C MET A 271 -12.12 -5.37 5.78
N LYS A 272 -11.13 -5.33 6.69
CA LYS A 272 -11.16 -6.13 7.93
C LYS A 272 -12.28 -5.67 8.88
N GLU A 273 -12.61 -4.38 8.85
CA GLU A 273 -13.61 -3.73 9.70
C GLU A 273 -14.95 -3.61 8.97
N ASP A 274 -15.49 -4.72 8.50
CA ASP A 274 -16.84 -4.78 7.94
C ASP A 274 -17.85 -4.93 9.09
N ALA A 275 -18.40 -3.81 9.56
CA ALA A 275 -19.37 -3.77 10.66
C ALA A 275 -20.64 -4.58 10.35
N MET A 276 -21.02 -4.66 9.08
CA MET A 276 -22.20 -5.39 8.63
C MET A 276 -21.94 -6.86 8.31
N ARG A 277 -20.67 -7.29 8.30
CA ARG A 277 -20.21 -8.65 7.96
C ARG A 277 -20.79 -9.22 6.64
N ASN A 278 -21.17 -8.35 5.72
CA ASN A 278 -21.76 -8.74 4.44
C ASN A 278 -20.71 -8.99 3.34
N GLY A 279 -19.43 -8.85 3.65
CA GLY A 279 -18.33 -9.07 2.71
C GLY A 279 -18.20 -8.00 1.63
N GLN A 280 -18.84 -6.85 1.79
CA GLN A 280 -18.80 -5.76 0.83
C GLN A 280 -17.37 -5.26 0.62
N THR A 281 -16.97 -5.13 -0.65
CA THR A 281 -15.72 -4.52 -1.03
C THR A 281 -15.83 -2.99 -1.05
N GLN A 282 -14.77 -2.31 -0.66
CA GLN A 282 -14.67 -0.85 -0.70
C GLN A 282 -13.36 -0.44 -1.37
N PRO A 283 -13.33 0.73 -2.05
CA PRO A 283 -12.09 1.23 -2.62
C PRO A 283 -11.11 1.58 -1.51
N GLY A 284 -9.88 1.13 -1.62
CA GLY A 284 -8.87 1.34 -0.60
C GLY A 284 -7.48 0.99 -1.05
N TYR A 285 -6.55 1.15 -0.12
CA TYR A 285 -5.15 0.81 -0.28
C TYR A 285 -4.74 -0.20 0.77
N ASN A 286 -3.86 -1.12 0.41
CA ASN A 286 -3.17 -1.99 1.34
C ASN A 286 -1.93 -1.26 1.85
N LEU A 287 -2.01 -0.74 3.07
CA LEU A 287 -0.91 -0.08 3.74
C LEU A 287 -0.05 -1.12 4.42
N GLN A 288 1.18 -1.27 3.97
CA GLN A 288 2.22 -2.03 4.64
C GLN A 288 3.00 -1.11 5.58
N ILE A 289 3.28 -1.59 6.79
CA ILE A 289 4.13 -0.90 7.75
C ILE A 289 5.23 -1.81 8.26
N GLY A 290 6.42 -1.24 8.44
CA GLY A 290 7.51 -1.81 9.20
C GLY A 290 7.61 -1.14 10.56
N THR A 291 7.75 -1.95 11.62
CA THR A 291 7.83 -1.43 12.98
C THR A 291 9.02 -2.01 13.74
N GLU A 292 9.59 -1.23 14.64
CA GLU A 292 10.54 -1.66 15.65
C GLU A 292 10.30 -0.89 16.96
N ASN A 293 10.18 -1.59 18.07
CA ASN A 293 9.83 -1.01 19.38
C ASN A 293 8.55 -0.15 19.33
N GLN A 294 7.60 -0.54 18.44
CA GLN A 294 6.35 0.17 18.16
C GLN A 294 6.53 1.56 17.52
N PHE A 295 7.69 1.89 16.98
CA PHE A 295 7.87 3.00 16.06
C PHE A 295 7.62 2.53 14.64
N LEU A 296 7.04 3.40 13.81
CA LEU A 296 6.99 3.20 12.37
C LEU A 296 8.39 3.47 11.80
N ILE A 297 9.01 2.45 11.22
CA ILE A 297 10.32 2.59 10.58
C ILE A 297 10.21 2.63 9.06
N ASP A 298 9.23 1.95 8.49
CA ASP A 298 8.90 2.08 7.07
C ASP A 298 7.39 2.00 6.84
N PHE A 299 6.94 2.50 5.70
CA PHE A 299 5.57 2.34 5.21
C PHE A 299 5.52 2.47 3.69
N ARG A 300 4.59 1.73 3.09
CA ARG A 300 4.29 1.83 1.66
C ARG A 300 2.84 1.44 1.39
N LEU A 301 2.25 2.10 0.39
CA LEU A 301 0.92 1.77 -0.11
C LEU A 301 1.01 0.80 -1.27
N PHE A 302 0.08 -0.14 -1.33
CA PHE A 302 -0.02 -1.10 -2.41
C PHE A 302 -1.45 -1.19 -2.92
N PRO A 303 -1.64 -1.32 -4.23
CA PRO A 303 -2.95 -1.58 -4.82
C PRO A 303 -3.40 -3.04 -4.66
N ASN A 304 -2.48 -3.94 -4.26
CA ASN A 304 -2.73 -5.37 -4.14
C ASN A 304 -3.54 -5.69 -2.88
N PRO A 305 -4.70 -6.39 -2.98
CA PRO A 305 -5.49 -6.78 -1.82
C PRO A 305 -4.84 -7.84 -0.93
N THR A 306 -3.79 -8.52 -1.42
CA THR A 306 -3.06 -9.60 -0.73
C THR A 306 -1.63 -9.18 -0.44
N ASP A 307 -1.05 -9.75 0.62
CA ASP A 307 0.26 -9.32 1.14
C ASP A 307 1.44 -10.06 0.49
N THR A 308 1.19 -11.18 -0.20
CA THR A 308 2.26 -12.05 -0.75
C THR A 308 3.21 -11.32 -1.70
N LEU A 309 2.65 -10.43 -2.55
CA LEU A 309 3.42 -9.68 -3.56
C LEU A 309 4.00 -8.36 -3.02
N THR A 310 3.74 -8.02 -1.76
CA THR A 310 4.14 -6.71 -1.21
C THR A 310 5.49 -6.76 -0.48
N LEU A 311 5.95 -7.95 -0.04
CA LEU A 311 7.11 -8.07 0.84
C LEU A 311 8.42 -7.60 0.18
N ILE A 312 8.73 -8.09 -1.00
CA ILE A 312 9.97 -7.74 -1.71
C ILE A 312 10.01 -6.25 -2.05
N PRO A 313 8.96 -5.66 -2.68
CA PRO A 313 8.92 -4.21 -2.89
C PRO A 313 8.97 -3.39 -1.59
N PHE A 314 8.52 -3.95 -0.47
CA PHE A 314 8.59 -3.30 0.83
C PHE A 314 10.02 -3.30 1.38
N PHE A 315 10.76 -4.41 1.30
CA PHE A 315 12.19 -4.43 1.64
C PHE A 315 13.01 -3.48 0.76
N HIS A 316 12.69 -3.35 -0.52
CA HIS A 316 13.33 -2.34 -1.37
C HIS A 316 13.02 -0.90 -0.91
N SER A 317 11.82 -0.64 -0.36
CA SER A 317 11.52 0.66 0.25
C SER A 317 12.44 0.94 1.45
N PHE A 318 12.62 -0.05 2.32
CA PHE A 318 13.54 0.04 3.45
C PHE A 318 14.98 0.28 3.00
N GLU A 319 15.46 -0.47 2.00
CA GLU A 319 16.80 -0.31 1.44
C GLU A 319 17.00 1.09 0.85
N GLN A 320 16.02 1.60 0.09
CA GLN A 320 16.07 2.97 -0.46
C GLN A 320 16.15 4.05 0.63
N ARG A 321 15.48 3.84 1.79
CA ARG A 321 15.49 4.80 2.91
C ARG A 321 16.79 4.79 3.68
N TYR A 322 17.35 3.60 3.94
CA TYR A 322 18.45 3.43 4.90
C TYR A 322 19.74 2.93 4.27
N ASN A 323 19.77 2.71 2.96
CA ASN A 323 20.91 2.17 2.20
C ASN A 323 21.42 0.84 2.76
N ARG A 324 20.55 0.06 3.37
CA ARG A 324 20.76 -1.30 3.89
C ARG A 324 19.44 -2.04 4.02
N LEU A 325 19.48 -3.36 4.08
CA LEU A 325 18.36 -4.19 4.46
C LEU A 325 18.39 -4.49 5.97
N PRO A 326 17.25 -4.85 6.60
CA PRO A 326 17.23 -5.32 7.97
C PRO A 326 17.91 -6.70 8.05
N THR A 327 18.53 -7.03 9.19
CA THR A 327 19.12 -8.36 9.43
C THR A 327 18.03 -9.41 9.71
N VAL A 328 16.92 -8.98 10.29
CA VAL A 328 15.80 -9.84 10.69
C VAL A 328 14.49 -9.31 10.12
N GLY A 329 13.79 -10.16 9.39
CA GLY A 329 12.45 -9.89 8.88
C GLY A 329 11.38 -10.76 9.56
N VAL A 330 10.39 -10.14 10.21
CA VAL A 330 9.30 -10.83 10.92
C VAL A 330 7.97 -10.49 10.28
N ALA A 331 7.27 -11.49 9.72
CA ALA A 331 6.00 -11.27 9.05
C ALA A 331 4.99 -12.42 9.26
N ASP A 332 3.75 -12.22 8.83
CA ASP A 332 2.69 -13.21 8.95
C ASP A 332 2.72 -14.26 7.83
N SER A 333 1.84 -15.24 7.94
CA SER A 333 1.69 -16.32 6.95
C SER A 333 1.23 -15.83 5.57
N GLY A 334 0.64 -14.65 5.46
CA GLY A 334 0.32 -14.01 4.18
C GLY A 334 1.53 -13.72 3.29
N TYR A 335 2.72 -13.64 3.90
CA TYR A 335 3.99 -13.38 3.20
C TYR A 335 4.81 -14.65 2.91
N GLY A 336 4.37 -15.83 3.40
CA GLY A 336 5.10 -17.09 3.30
C GLY A 336 5.05 -17.73 1.91
N SER A 337 5.77 -17.19 0.93
CA SER A 337 5.93 -17.73 -0.43
C SER A 337 7.36 -18.19 -0.71
N GLU A 338 7.56 -19.05 -1.71
CA GLU A 338 8.90 -19.50 -2.14
C GLU A 338 9.78 -18.31 -2.54
N GLU A 339 9.21 -17.38 -3.32
CA GLU A 339 9.89 -16.20 -3.81
C GLU A 339 10.36 -15.30 -2.66
N ASN A 340 9.50 -15.06 -1.66
CA ASN A 340 9.83 -14.23 -0.51
C ASN A 340 10.90 -14.86 0.39
N TYR A 341 10.81 -16.18 0.65
CA TYR A 341 11.85 -16.88 1.41
C TYR A 341 13.18 -16.86 0.69
N ARG A 342 13.17 -17.09 -0.62
CA ARG A 342 14.38 -17.04 -1.45
C ARG A 342 15.00 -15.65 -1.42
N PHE A 343 14.21 -14.61 -1.63
CA PHE A 343 14.70 -13.22 -1.56
C PHE A 343 15.40 -12.92 -0.23
N MET A 344 14.77 -13.29 0.88
CA MET A 344 15.36 -13.06 2.21
C MET A 344 16.66 -13.85 2.38
N GLN A 345 16.70 -15.11 1.93
CA GLN A 345 17.91 -15.92 2.01
C GLN A 345 19.05 -15.34 1.15
N ASP A 346 18.75 -14.96 -0.09
CA ASP A 346 19.73 -14.42 -1.05
C ASP A 346 20.33 -13.08 -0.55
N ASN A 347 19.57 -12.32 0.26
CA ASN A 347 19.97 -11.03 0.82
C ASN A 347 20.44 -11.12 2.30
N GLY A 348 20.61 -12.32 2.85
CA GLY A 348 21.10 -12.50 4.22
C GLY A 348 20.14 -12.07 5.32
N ILE A 349 18.82 -11.96 5.02
CA ILE A 349 17.79 -11.60 5.99
C ILE A 349 17.33 -12.86 6.71
N GLU A 350 17.40 -12.87 8.04
CA GLU A 350 16.83 -13.97 8.84
C GLU A 350 15.31 -13.91 8.83
N ALA A 351 14.70 -14.93 8.20
CA ALA A 351 13.26 -14.96 7.99
C ALA A 351 12.51 -15.60 9.16
N PHE A 352 11.83 -14.80 9.96
CA PHE A 352 10.83 -15.26 10.94
C PHE A 352 9.42 -15.09 10.38
N VAL A 353 9.22 -15.60 9.18
CA VAL A 353 7.94 -15.54 8.44
C VAL A 353 7.20 -16.85 8.59
N LYS A 354 5.94 -16.77 9.00
CA LYS A 354 5.10 -17.96 9.12
C LYS A 354 4.69 -18.46 7.75
N TYR A 355 4.50 -19.76 7.61
CA TYR A 355 3.88 -20.38 6.43
C TYR A 355 2.44 -20.79 6.73
N ASN A 356 1.66 -21.03 5.67
CA ASN A 356 0.30 -21.54 5.80
C ASN A 356 0.32 -22.85 6.61
N TYR A 357 -0.63 -23.03 7.52
CA TYR A 357 -0.76 -24.14 8.47
C TYR A 357 0.19 -24.12 9.69
N PHE A 358 1.23 -23.29 9.78
CA PHE A 358 2.13 -23.25 10.92
C PHE A 358 1.38 -23.25 12.27
N HIS A 359 0.40 -22.35 12.44
CA HIS A 359 -0.39 -22.29 13.68
C HIS A 359 -1.29 -23.52 13.91
N LYS A 360 -1.75 -24.14 12.82
CA LYS A 360 -2.60 -25.33 12.90
C LYS A 360 -1.78 -26.54 13.37
N GLU A 361 -0.55 -26.65 12.88
CA GLU A 361 0.41 -27.71 13.25
C GLU A 361 0.84 -27.65 14.72
N GLN A 362 0.82 -26.45 15.34
CA GLN A 362 1.19 -26.25 16.74
C GLN A 362 0.06 -26.57 17.72
N ARG A 363 -1.14 -26.93 17.25
CA ARG A 363 -2.26 -27.26 18.15
C ARG A 363 -2.06 -28.65 18.75
N PRO A 364 -2.28 -28.85 20.09
CA PRO A 364 -2.05 -30.15 20.74
C PRO A 364 -2.84 -31.33 20.16
N ARG A 365 -3.98 -31.05 19.50
CA ARG A 365 -4.85 -32.06 18.88
C ARG A 365 -4.75 -32.09 17.36
N TYR A 366 -3.68 -31.51 16.79
CA TYR A 366 -3.50 -31.53 15.35
C TYR A 366 -3.04 -32.92 14.90
N THR A 367 -3.85 -33.56 14.09
CA THR A 367 -3.48 -34.78 13.35
C THR A 367 -3.31 -34.43 11.89
N PRO A 368 -2.12 -34.60 11.31
CA PRO A 368 -1.92 -34.39 9.88
C PRO A 368 -2.80 -35.37 9.09
N ASN A 369 -3.37 -34.91 7.99
CA ASN A 369 -4.13 -35.78 7.11
C ASN A 369 -3.15 -36.78 6.46
N PRO A 370 -3.30 -38.11 6.66
CA PRO A 370 -2.37 -39.10 6.15
C PRO A 370 -2.29 -39.16 4.62
N PHE A 371 -3.29 -38.56 3.96
CA PHE A 371 -3.35 -38.52 2.50
C PHE A 371 -2.72 -37.26 1.89
N HIS A 372 -2.28 -36.26 2.67
CA HIS A 372 -1.56 -35.12 2.12
C HIS A 372 -0.16 -35.52 1.68
N ALA A 373 0.35 -34.91 0.59
CA ALA A 373 1.69 -35.17 0.08
C ALA A 373 2.79 -34.98 1.14
N GLU A 374 2.61 -34.01 2.04
CA GLU A 374 3.53 -33.73 3.15
C GLU A 374 3.57 -34.86 4.22
N SER A 375 2.53 -35.73 4.27
CA SER A 375 2.44 -36.86 5.19
C SER A 375 2.91 -38.19 4.58
N LEU A 376 3.17 -38.21 3.27
CA LEU A 376 3.64 -39.40 2.58
C LEU A 376 5.16 -39.54 2.74
N HIS A 377 5.62 -40.78 2.84
CA HIS A 377 7.05 -41.07 2.86
C HIS A 377 7.70 -40.73 1.49
N TYR A 378 8.76 -39.94 1.52
CA TYR A 378 9.54 -39.57 0.33
C TYR A 378 10.93 -40.22 0.39
N ASN A 379 11.28 -41.00 -0.61
CA ASN A 379 12.63 -41.52 -0.80
C ASN A 379 13.43 -40.57 -1.68
N ALA A 380 14.34 -39.82 -1.06
CA ALA A 380 15.15 -38.82 -1.75
C ALA A 380 16.24 -39.44 -2.65
N GLY A 381 16.67 -40.68 -2.38
CA GLY A 381 17.71 -41.35 -3.16
C GLY A 381 17.22 -41.80 -4.54
N GLU A 382 15.98 -42.28 -4.61
CA GLU A 382 15.36 -42.78 -5.84
C GLU A 382 14.21 -41.90 -6.36
N ASP A 383 13.97 -40.77 -5.73
CA ASP A 383 13.02 -39.75 -6.13
C ASP A 383 11.57 -40.24 -6.35
N TYR A 384 11.01 -40.95 -5.35
CA TYR A 384 9.62 -41.38 -5.36
C TYR A 384 8.94 -41.18 -4.00
N TYR A 385 7.63 -41.09 -4.02
CA TYR A 385 6.77 -41.13 -2.83
C TYR A 385 6.14 -42.50 -2.64
N VAL A 386 5.86 -42.85 -1.39
CA VAL A 386 5.12 -44.07 -1.05
C VAL A 386 3.68 -43.71 -0.73
N CYS A 387 2.72 -44.29 -1.46
CA CYS A 387 1.30 -44.09 -1.17
C CYS A 387 0.90 -44.81 0.13
N PRO A 388 -0.26 -44.49 0.76
CA PRO A 388 -0.68 -45.14 2.01
C PRO A 388 -0.87 -46.67 1.93
N MET A 389 -0.95 -47.23 0.71
CA MET A 389 -1.01 -48.67 0.45
C MET A 389 0.36 -49.28 0.11
N GLY A 390 1.45 -48.56 0.31
CA GLY A 390 2.81 -49.05 0.06
C GLY A 390 3.26 -48.99 -1.40
N GLN A 391 2.49 -48.51 -2.36
CA GLN A 391 2.89 -48.39 -3.76
C GLN A 391 3.83 -47.20 -3.97
N HIS A 392 4.83 -47.37 -4.83
CA HIS A 392 5.67 -46.28 -5.29
C HIS A 392 4.88 -45.34 -6.20
N MET A 393 4.96 -44.06 -5.93
CA MET A 393 4.50 -42.98 -6.78
C MET A 393 5.72 -42.37 -7.46
N ASN A 394 5.97 -42.81 -8.70
CA ASN A 394 7.16 -42.43 -9.44
C ASN A 394 7.02 -41.01 -10.02
N ARG A 395 8.17 -40.34 -10.14
CA ARG A 395 8.22 -39.04 -10.81
C ARG A 395 7.85 -39.17 -12.28
N ILE A 396 6.93 -38.35 -12.74
CA ILE A 396 6.46 -38.34 -14.13
C ILE A 396 6.84 -37.05 -14.88
N GLY A 397 7.40 -36.06 -14.18
CA GLY A 397 7.81 -34.79 -14.77
C GLY A 397 7.83 -33.65 -13.79
N THR A 398 8.06 -32.45 -14.31
CA THR A 398 8.05 -31.20 -13.56
C THR A 398 7.09 -30.24 -14.22
N ARG A 399 6.27 -29.60 -13.41
CA ARG A 399 5.40 -28.50 -13.83
C ARG A 399 6.05 -27.18 -13.45
N ARG A 400 6.09 -26.26 -14.39
CA ARG A 400 6.56 -24.89 -14.19
C ARG A 400 5.38 -23.95 -14.28
N ASP A 401 5.15 -23.18 -13.23
CA ASP A 401 4.11 -22.17 -13.16
C ASP A 401 4.75 -20.80 -12.94
N LYS A 402 4.27 -19.79 -13.66
CA LYS A 402 4.68 -18.40 -13.48
C LYS A 402 3.72 -17.72 -12.52
N THR A 403 4.24 -17.15 -11.43
CA THR A 403 3.46 -16.35 -10.48
C THR A 403 3.07 -15.00 -11.08
N ALA A 404 2.19 -14.26 -10.41
CA ALA A 404 1.80 -12.92 -10.83
C ALA A 404 2.99 -11.92 -10.80
N SER A 405 4.02 -12.18 -9.97
CA SER A 405 5.28 -11.40 -9.96
C SER A 405 6.23 -11.76 -11.11
N GLY A 406 5.91 -12.80 -11.90
CA GLY A 406 6.79 -13.31 -12.93
C GLY A 406 7.79 -14.38 -12.45
N TYR A 407 7.80 -14.70 -11.16
CA TYR A 407 8.65 -15.74 -10.59
C TYR A 407 8.23 -17.14 -11.07
N ILE A 408 9.20 -17.99 -11.42
CA ILE A 408 8.94 -19.36 -11.89
C ILE A 408 9.05 -20.32 -10.73
N THR A 409 7.93 -20.94 -10.36
CA THR A 409 7.87 -22.05 -9.41
C THR A 409 7.95 -23.37 -10.12
N GLU A 410 8.65 -24.35 -9.53
CA GLU A 410 8.78 -25.70 -10.06
C GLU A 410 8.18 -26.70 -9.08
N SER A 411 7.22 -27.48 -9.56
CA SER A 411 6.58 -28.56 -8.82
C SER A 411 6.86 -29.90 -9.49
N ALA A 412 7.49 -30.83 -8.79
CA ALA A 412 7.67 -32.19 -9.25
C ALA A 412 6.33 -32.94 -9.17
N ARG A 413 6.02 -33.71 -10.19
CA ARG A 413 4.78 -34.48 -10.31
C ARG A 413 5.07 -35.96 -10.13
N TYR A 414 4.34 -36.60 -9.22
CA TYR A 414 4.48 -38.02 -8.92
C TYR A 414 3.15 -38.72 -9.12
N LYS A 415 3.14 -39.93 -9.70
CA LYS A 415 1.92 -40.67 -10.02
C LYS A 415 1.99 -42.06 -9.44
N ALA A 416 0.93 -42.52 -8.78
CA ALA A 416 0.76 -43.89 -8.32
C ALA A 416 0.62 -44.86 -9.52
N GLN A 417 1.08 -46.09 -9.34
CA GLN A 417 1.07 -47.09 -10.39
C GLN A 417 -0.35 -47.62 -10.66
N ARG A 418 -1.10 -47.97 -9.60
CA ARG A 418 -2.46 -48.51 -9.73
C ARG A 418 -3.35 -48.12 -8.55
N CYS A 419 -4.41 -47.41 -8.83
CA CYS A 419 -5.43 -47.02 -7.84
C CYS A 419 -6.77 -47.74 -8.02
N GLU A 420 -6.93 -48.51 -9.11
CA GLU A 420 -8.11 -49.31 -9.38
C GLU A 420 -8.23 -50.45 -8.36
N GLY A 421 -9.39 -50.65 -7.75
CA GLY A 421 -9.60 -51.63 -6.69
C GLY A 421 -8.94 -51.34 -5.34
N CYS A 422 -8.36 -50.14 -5.16
CA CYS A 422 -7.74 -49.76 -3.90
C CYS A 422 -8.80 -49.51 -2.81
N PRO A 423 -8.67 -50.14 -1.61
CA PRO A 423 -9.64 -49.97 -0.53
C PRO A 423 -9.69 -48.53 0.05
N LEU A 424 -8.64 -47.74 -0.15
CA LEU A 424 -8.57 -46.34 0.24
C LEU A 424 -9.07 -45.39 -0.87
N CYS A 425 -9.51 -45.93 -2.00
CA CYS A 425 -10.09 -45.11 -3.07
C CYS A 425 -11.33 -44.36 -2.53
N GLY A 426 -11.48 -43.08 -2.91
CA GLY A 426 -12.51 -42.18 -2.36
C GLY A 426 -12.09 -41.43 -1.10
N SER A 427 -11.34 -42.03 -0.19
CA SER A 427 -10.74 -41.33 0.97
C SER A 427 -9.41 -40.68 0.64
N CYS A 428 -8.57 -41.40 -0.09
CA CYS A 428 -7.23 -40.94 -0.50
C CYS A 428 -7.28 -40.01 -1.71
N PHE A 429 -8.13 -40.34 -2.69
CA PHE A 429 -8.22 -39.64 -3.98
C PHE A 429 -9.62 -39.80 -4.58
N LYS A 430 -10.25 -38.71 -5.02
CA LYS A 430 -11.65 -38.69 -5.52
C LYS A 430 -11.77 -38.60 -7.03
N ALA A 431 -10.70 -38.23 -7.75
CA ALA A 431 -10.75 -38.11 -9.20
C ALA A 431 -10.58 -39.49 -9.88
N ARG A 432 -10.92 -39.58 -11.15
CA ARG A 432 -10.77 -40.81 -11.96
C ARG A 432 -9.29 -41.06 -12.27
N GLY A 433 -8.90 -42.34 -12.34
CA GLY A 433 -7.55 -42.76 -12.69
C GLY A 433 -6.59 -42.85 -11.50
N ASN A 434 -5.29 -42.91 -11.79
CA ASN A 434 -4.28 -43.04 -10.74
C ASN A 434 -3.97 -41.72 -10.08
N ARG A 435 -3.82 -41.74 -8.75
CA ARG A 435 -3.51 -40.55 -7.95
C ARG A 435 -2.20 -39.90 -8.42
N MET A 436 -2.25 -38.58 -8.58
CA MET A 436 -1.10 -37.73 -8.86
C MET A 436 -0.97 -36.68 -7.75
N ILE A 437 0.26 -36.42 -7.33
CA ILE A 437 0.60 -35.35 -6.40
C ILE A 437 1.60 -34.40 -7.06
N GLU A 438 1.49 -33.13 -6.72
CA GLU A 438 2.44 -32.08 -7.13
C GLU A 438 3.14 -31.58 -5.87
N VAL A 439 4.47 -31.57 -5.88
CA VAL A 439 5.27 -31.21 -4.72
C VAL A 439 6.33 -30.19 -5.12
N ASN A 440 6.31 -29.05 -4.45
CA ASN A 440 7.37 -28.05 -4.57
C ASN A 440 8.42 -28.30 -3.47
N HIS A 441 9.50 -28.96 -3.83
CA HIS A 441 10.56 -29.36 -2.88
C HIS A 441 11.28 -28.15 -2.28
N ARG A 442 11.52 -27.08 -3.07
CA ARG A 442 12.17 -25.85 -2.59
C ARG A 442 11.31 -25.14 -1.54
N LEU A 443 10.02 -24.96 -1.81
CA LEU A 443 9.11 -24.38 -0.83
C LEU A 443 9.05 -25.23 0.44
N ASN A 444 9.03 -26.56 0.33
CA ASN A 444 9.02 -27.45 1.49
C ASN A 444 10.33 -27.37 2.29
N GLN A 445 11.46 -27.15 1.65
CA GLN A 445 12.73 -26.90 2.32
C GLN A 445 12.69 -25.57 3.09
N TYR A 446 12.18 -24.49 2.48
CA TYR A 446 11.99 -23.20 3.16
C TYR A 446 11.02 -23.30 4.34
N LYS A 447 9.91 -24.03 4.20
CA LYS A 447 8.98 -24.29 5.30
C LYS A 447 9.64 -24.99 6.48
N ARG A 448 10.51 -26.00 6.22
CA ARG A 448 11.27 -26.69 7.28
C ARG A 448 12.22 -25.74 8.01
N GLN A 449 13.00 -24.96 7.27
CA GLN A 449 13.90 -23.96 7.85
C GLN A 449 13.13 -22.89 8.65
N ALA A 450 12.01 -22.39 8.09
CA ALA A 450 11.14 -21.45 8.79
C ALA A 450 10.55 -22.07 10.07
N ARG A 451 10.15 -23.34 10.04
CA ARG A 451 9.65 -24.04 11.23
C ARG A 451 10.71 -24.13 12.33
N GLU A 452 11.93 -24.53 12.00
CA GLU A 452 13.05 -24.61 12.93
C GLU A 452 13.31 -23.24 13.57
N ARG A 453 13.43 -22.19 12.77
CA ARG A 453 13.64 -20.82 13.26
C ARG A 453 12.47 -20.34 14.13
N LEU A 454 11.23 -20.54 13.70
CA LEU A 454 10.05 -20.10 14.45
C LEU A 454 9.84 -20.84 15.79
N LEU A 455 10.37 -22.05 15.91
CA LEU A 455 10.32 -22.84 17.15
C LEU A 455 11.53 -22.63 18.05
N SER A 456 12.58 -21.99 17.59
CA SER A 456 13.73 -21.59 18.41
C SER A 456 13.30 -20.58 19.50
N GLU A 457 14.11 -20.41 20.50
CA GLU A 457 13.87 -19.42 21.58
C GLU A 457 13.71 -17.99 21.01
N GLU A 458 14.53 -17.63 20.05
CA GLU A 458 14.44 -16.36 19.34
C GLU A 458 13.16 -16.25 18.52
N GLY A 459 12.76 -17.29 17.81
CA GLY A 459 11.52 -17.35 17.06
C GLY A 459 10.28 -17.21 17.95
N ILE A 460 10.29 -17.81 19.15
CA ILE A 460 9.23 -17.64 20.14
C ILE A 460 9.15 -16.18 20.59
N ARG A 461 10.30 -15.55 20.84
CA ARG A 461 10.39 -14.12 21.21
C ARG A 461 9.84 -13.22 20.09
N HIS A 462 10.23 -13.44 18.83
CA HIS A 462 9.75 -12.65 17.69
C HIS A 462 8.24 -12.84 17.45
N ARG A 463 7.74 -14.08 17.56
CA ARG A 463 6.29 -14.37 17.45
C ARG A 463 5.47 -13.66 18.53
N GLY A 464 5.98 -13.62 19.77
CA GLY A 464 5.34 -12.91 20.88
C GLY A 464 5.36 -11.39 20.67
N ARG A 465 6.51 -10.85 20.21
CA ARG A 465 6.65 -9.42 19.92
C ARG A 465 5.76 -8.96 18.77
N ARG A 466 5.51 -9.78 17.77
CA ARG A 466 4.68 -9.39 16.62
C ARG A 466 3.30 -8.87 17.02
N CYS A 467 2.66 -9.45 18.04
CA CYS A 467 1.36 -9.00 18.54
C CYS A 467 1.40 -7.58 19.15
N ILE A 468 2.55 -7.18 19.67
CA ILE A 468 2.73 -5.86 20.30
C ILE A 468 3.46 -4.85 19.40
N GLU A 469 4.00 -5.29 18.28
CA GLU A 469 4.67 -4.43 17.30
C GLU A 469 3.64 -3.90 16.27
N PRO A 470 3.40 -4.50 15.10
CA PRO A 470 2.52 -3.89 14.11
C PRO A 470 1.05 -3.90 14.54
N GLU A 471 0.56 -4.95 15.22
CA GLU A 471 -0.85 -5.03 15.60
C GLU A 471 -1.24 -3.94 16.60
N ALA A 472 -0.40 -3.67 17.61
CA ALA A 472 -0.64 -2.58 18.54
C ALA A 472 -0.53 -1.20 17.86
N VAL A 473 0.37 -1.03 16.90
CA VAL A 473 0.48 0.20 16.09
C VAL A 473 -0.78 0.42 15.28
N PHE A 474 -1.31 -0.61 14.61
CA PHE A 474 -2.60 -0.51 13.92
C PHE A 474 -3.76 -0.17 14.86
N GLY A 475 -3.78 -0.76 16.05
CA GLY A 475 -4.78 -0.44 17.08
C GLY A 475 -4.71 1.04 17.49
N GLN A 476 -3.50 1.56 17.75
CA GLN A 476 -3.31 2.99 18.07
C GLN A 476 -3.71 3.89 16.90
N MET A 477 -3.31 3.56 15.66
CA MET A 477 -3.62 4.32 14.47
C MET A 477 -5.13 4.39 14.24
N LYS A 478 -5.80 3.24 14.21
CA LYS A 478 -7.21 3.15 13.80
C LYS A 478 -8.18 3.56 14.91
N HIS A 479 -7.90 3.19 16.17
CA HIS A 479 -8.82 3.45 17.29
C HIS A 479 -8.45 4.72 18.04
N ASN A 480 -7.23 4.83 18.59
CA ASN A 480 -6.86 5.97 19.43
C ASN A 480 -6.65 7.25 18.63
N MET A 481 -6.13 7.14 17.40
CA MET A 481 -5.91 8.28 16.52
C MET A 481 -6.98 8.44 15.44
N ALA A 482 -7.99 7.55 15.40
CA ALA A 482 -9.11 7.60 14.46
C ALA A 482 -8.71 7.74 12.98
N TYR A 483 -7.55 7.18 12.59
CA TYR A 483 -7.04 7.20 11.22
C TYR A 483 -7.51 5.95 10.48
N LYS A 484 -8.83 5.87 10.16
CA LYS A 484 -9.48 4.69 9.54
C LYS A 484 -9.72 4.85 8.04
N ARG A 485 -9.68 6.07 7.54
CA ARG A 485 -9.97 6.41 6.15
C ARG A 485 -9.05 7.52 5.67
N PHE A 486 -8.52 7.39 4.46
CA PHE A 486 -7.76 8.44 3.82
C PHE A 486 -8.63 9.65 3.48
N ARG A 487 -8.02 10.84 3.46
CA ARG A 487 -8.73 12.11 3.21
C ARG A 487 -8.36 12.72 1.87
N HIS A 488 -7.42 12.12 1.18
CA HIS A 488 -6.95 12.49 -0.13
C HIS A 488 -7.30 11.41 -1.16
N VAL A 489 -7.20 11.77 -2.42
CA VAL A 489 -7.40 10.92 -3.60
C VAL A 489 -6.09 10.91 -4.38
N GLY A 490 -5.70 9.75 -4.89
CA GLY A 490 -4.44 9.48 -5.58
C GLY A 490 -3.32 9.08 -4.64
N GLU A 491 -2.52 8.08 -5.07
CA GLU A 491 -1.49 7.44 -4.25
C GLU A 491 -0.47 8.43 -3.68
N ASP A 492 0.01 9.38 -4.48
CA ASP A 492 0.97 10.41 -4.04
C ASP A 492 0.47 11.23 -2.86
N LYS A 493 -0.80 11.69 -2.93
CA LYS A 493 -1.39 12.53 -1.87
C LYS A 493 -1.74 11.71 -0.64
N VAL A 494 -2.10 10.46 -0.83
CA VAL A 494 -2.37 9.52 0.27
C VAL A 494 -1.07 9.16 0.97
N THR A 495 0.00 8.91 0.23
CA THR A 495 1.36 8.68 0.75
C THR A 495 1.86 9.89 1.55
N MET A 496 1.70 11.10 1.02
CA MET A 496 2.01 12.34 1.72
C MET A 496 1.24 12.46 3.05
N ASP A 497 -0.07 12.22 3.03
CA ASP A 497 -0.92 12.32 4.23
C ASP A 497 -0.50 11.30 5.29
N PHE A 498 -0.16 10.08 4.86
CA PHE A 498 0.35 9.06 5.76
C PHE A 498 1.76 9.39 6.29
N ALA A 499 2.63 10.01 5.50
CA ALA A 499 3.94 10.47 5.97
C ALA A 499 3.82 11.48 7.11
N PHE A 500 2.94 12.48 7.01
CA PHE A 500 2.63 13.38 8.13
C PHE A 500 2.12 12.63 9.36
N PHE A 501 1.24 11.65 9.14
CA PHE A 501 0.75 10.79 10.21
C PHE A 501 1.88 10.00 10.88
N ALA A 502 2.74 9.36 10.11
CA ALA A 502 3.85 8.53 10.61
C ALA A 502 4.86 9.36 11.42
N ILE A 503 5.20 10.57 10.96
CA ILE A 503 6.04 11.52 11.69
C ILE A 503 5.38 11.88 13.03
N ALA A 504 4.12 12.27 13.02
CA ALA A 504 3.36 12.64 14.22
C ALA A 504 3.22 11.47 15.20
N PHE A 505 2.95 10.26 14.69
CA PHE A 505 2.86 9.04 15.47
C PHE A 505 4.18 8.74 16.19
N ASN A 506 5.30 8.80 15.47
CA ASN A 506 6.63 8.54 16.04
C ASN A 506 7.02 9.57 17.11
N ILE A 507 6.76 10.85 16.88
CA ILE A 507 7.01 11.90 17.87
C ILE A 507 6.13 11.69 19.10
N LYS A 508 4.83 11.39 18.93
CA LYS A 508 3.91 11.07 20.03
C LYS A 508 4.41 9.90 20.87
N LYS A 509 4.88 8.84 20.19
CA LYS A 509 5.45 7.67 20.85
C LYS A 509 6.73 8.00 21.61
N MET A 510 7.62 8.79 21.02
CA MET A 510 8.83 9.28 21.65
C MET A 510 8.50 10.09 22.90
N CYS A 511 7.56 11.03 22.83
CA CYS A 511 7.09 11.79 24.00
C CYS A 511 6.61 10.86 25.12
N THR A 512 5.82 9.86 24.80
CA THR A 512 5.30 8.88 25.78
C THR A 512 6.44 8.11 26.46
N LYS A 513 7.45 7.67 25.70
CA LYS A 513 8.62 6.95 26.26
C LYS A 513 9.48 7.86 27.13
N LEU A 514 9.73 9.11 26.70
CA LEU A 514 10.48 10.09 27.46
C LEU A 514 9.79 10.46 28.77
N LEU A 515 8.47 10.70 28.75
CA LEU A 515 7.68 10.98 29.96
C LEU A 515 7.69 9.81 30.94
N LYS A 516 7.62 8.57 30.45
CA LYS A 516 7.74 7.37 31.29
C LYS A 516 9.14 7.23 31.91
N ALA A 517 10.19 7.54 31.16
CA ALA A 517 11.57 7.53 31.64
C ALA A 517 11.82 8.67 32.62
N GLY A 518 11.26 9.86 32.39
CA GLY A 518 11.38 11.04 33.26
C GLY A 518 10.64 10.89 34.60
N LYS A 519 9.58 10.10 34.69
CA LYS A 519 8.94 9.71 35.96
C LYS A 519 9.89 8.86 36.85
N ARG A 520 10.96 8.29 36.29
CA ARG A 520 12.01 7.54 37.00
C ARG A 520 13.26 8.37 37.25
N ARG A 521 13.43 9.55 36.61
CA ARG A 521 14.56 10.48 36.75
C ARG A 521 14.07 11.92 36.63
N SER A 522 14.67 12.88 37.30
CA SER A 522 14.22 14.28 37.35
C SER A 522 14.04 14.92 35.94
N ALA A 523 13.09 15.86 35.82
CA ALA A 523 12.65 16.49 34.57
C ALA A 523 13.76 17.13 33.69
N HIS A 524 14.93 17.42 34.26
CA HIS A 524 16.11 18.00 33.56
C HIS A 524 16.71 17.07 32.50
N THR A 525 16.50 15.76 32.60
CA THR A 525 17.09 14.74 31.71
C THR A 525 16.43 14.71 30.35
N ILE A 526 15.17 15.16 30.21
CA ILE A 526 14.40 15.12 28.94
C ILE A 526 15.03 16.08 27.91
N PHE A 527 15.51 17.24 28.32
CA PHE A 527 16.09 18.23 27.40
C PHE A 527 17.49 17.85 26.89
N ILE A 528 18.27 17.08 27.65
CA ILE A 528 19.62 16.65 27.25
C ILE A 528 19.56 15.59 26.14
N PHE A 529 18.52 14.75 26.10
CA PHE A 529 18.37 13.71 25.07
C PHE A 529 18.11 14.24 23.65
N ILE A 530 17.62 15.46 23.52
CA ILE A 530 17.22 16.01 22.20
C ILE A 530 18.32 16.92 21.60
N ARG A 531 19.31 17.34 22.38
CA ARG A 531 20.44 18.08 21.81
C ARG A 531 21.36 17.15 21.02
N PRO A 532 21.80 17.53 19.80
CA PRO A 532 22.83 16.78 19.11
C PRO A 532 24.08 16.72 20.01
N ARG A 533 24.66 15.54 20.16
CA ARG A 533 26.01 15.43 20.75
C ARG A 533 26.96 16.14 19.77
N VAL A 534 27.39 17.34 20.12
CA VAL A 534 28.58 17.95 19.52
C VAL A 534 29.76 17.15 20.09
N THR A 535 30.11 16.06 19.46
CA THR A 535 31.39 15.39 19.71
C THR A 535 32.48 16.20 19.01
N GLN A 536 33.15 17.04 19.75
CA GLN A 536 34.52 17.41 19.42
C GLN A 536 35.34 16.12 19.41
N ASN A 537 36.04 15.87 18.31
CA ASN A 537 36.91 14.73 18.00
C ASN A 537 36.22 13.43 17.57
N THR A 538 35.99 13.31 16.29
CA THR A 538 36.25 12.07 15.52
C THR A 538 36.45 12.40 14.05
N THR A 539 37.69 12.32 13.63
CA THR A 539 38.15 12.51 12.24
C THR A 539 37.81 11.34 11.31
N ASN A 540 36.76 10.57 11.56
CA ASN A 540 36.39 9.43 10.68
C ASN A 540 34.90 9.01 10.68
N ILE A 541 33.97 9.89 11.01
CA ILE A 541 32.56 9.64 10.75
C ILE A 541 32.11 10.71 9.76
N LYS A 542 31.95 10.34 8.50
CA LYS A 542 31.27 11.22 7.51
C LYS A 542 29.93 11.61 8.12
N PRO A 543 29.64 12.91 8.26
CA PRO A 543 28.35 13.34 8.79
C PRO A 543 27.25 12.80 7.89
N TYR A 544 26.21 12.24 8.49
CA TYR A 544 25.00 11.70 7.82
C TYR A 544 24.30 12.70 6.87
N TYR A 545 24.79 13.92 6.76
CA TYR A 545 24.32 14.97 5.86
C TYR A 545 24.72 14.79 4.37
N LEU A 546 25.65 13.88 4.06
CA LEU A 546 26.13 13.65 2.68
C LEU A 546 25.38 12.54 1.92
N ILE A 547 24.43 11.86 2.56
CA ILE A 547 23.65 10.79 1.89
C ILE A 547 22.55 11.38 0.98
N THR A 548 22.18 12.65 1.15
CA THR A 548 21.15 13.29 0.34
C THR A 548 21.61 13.67 -1.07
N GLU A 549 22.91 13.75 -1.34
CA GLU A 549 23.39 14.09 -2.70
C GLU A 549 23.52 12.88 -3.65
N LYS A 550 23.50 11.65 -3.12
CA LYS A 550 23.58 10.44 -3.96
C LYS A 550 22.23 9.76 -4.25
N ILE A 551 21.13 10.24 -3.68
CA ILE A 551 19.78 9.70 -3.94
C ILE A 551 19.09 10.44 -5.10
N VAL A 552 19.71 11.49 -5.65
CA VAL A 552 19.14 12.33 -6.74
C VAL A 552 20.01 12.28 -8.01
N ALA A 553 20.90 11.29 -8.15
CA ALA A 553 21.62 11.09 -9.40
C ALA A 553 21.28 9.71 -10.01
#